data_afa56bf3118ce1442204c3848d33ca4c
#
_entry.id   afa56bf3118ce1442204c3848d33ca4c
#
_cell.length_a   1.000
_cell.length_b   1.000
_cell.length_c   1.000
_cell.angle_alpha   90.00
_cell.angle_beta   90.00
_cell.angle_gamma   90.00
#
_symmetry.space_group_name_H-M   'P 1'
#
loop_
_entity.id
_entity.type
_entity.pdbx_description
1 polymer ?
#
loop_
_entity_poly.entity_id
_entity_poly.type
_entity_poly.pdbx_seq_one_letter_code
_entity_poly.pdbx_strand_id
1 'polypeptide(L)'
;MAVQEIWLVRHGESVANVAAARAEAAGDDVIDVQYRDADVPLSPLGEAQSRSLGQELADRGIDDVPVALWVSPYLRAQQTIRTALEAGGLAEPERRVDERLRDRELGVLDLLTLQGVRNRYPDEERRRQWLGKYYHRPAGGESWADVVLRLRSLLADVDRVEGVERLVVAAHDAVVMLTVAVCLDLDEPTLMDFARTHAVANASLTRLRRDGVGAPWSLEEFSSVGHLDDDEVTEHTGRKDDERVR
;
A
#
# COMPACT_ATOMS: atom_id res chain seq x y z
N MET A 1 -1.31 -16.30 22.63
CA MET A 1 -0.42 -16.16 21.46
C MET A 1 -0.46 -14.71 21.06
N ALA A 2 0.61 -14.18 20.52
CA ALA A 2 0.72 -12.80 20.06
C ALA A 2 1.11 -12.81 18.59
N VAL A 3 0.84 -11.73 17.87
CA VAL A 3 1.17 -11.61 16.44
C VAL A 3 2.68 -11.75 16.22
N GLN A 4 3.06 -12.73 15.44
CA GLN A 4 4.45 -13.02 15.03
C GLN A 4 4.68 -12.77 13.55
N GLU A 5 3.62 -12.77 12.74
CA GLU A 5 3.70 -12.50 11.30
C GLU A 5 2.74 -11.38 10.90
N ILE A 6 3.21 -10.49 10.01
CA ILE A 6 2.36 -9.51 9.33
C ILE A 6 2.49 -9.77 7.82
N TRP A 7 1.35 -10.05 7.19
CA TRP A 7 1.22 -10.19 5.75
C TRP A 7 0.54 -8.96 5.19
N LEU A 8 1.29 -8.13 4.48
CA LEU A 8 0.80 -6.90 3.89
C LEU A 8 0.44 -7.14 2.43
N VAL A 9 -0.79 -6.84 2.07
CA VAL A 9 -1.32 -6.93 0.71
C VAL A 9 -1.58 -5.52 0.20
N ARG A 10 -0.96 -5.14 -0.93
CA ARG A 10 -1.40 -3.98 -1.68
C ARG A 10 -2.65 -4.33 -2.48
N HIS A 11 -3.61 -3.42 -2.59
CA HIS A 11 -4.79 -3.63 -3.43
C HIS A 11 -4.43 -3.94 -4.88
N GLY A 12 -5.25 -4.72 -5.58
CA GLY A 12 -5.15 -4.95 -7.02
C GLY A 12 -5.28 -3.66 -7.82
N GLU A 13 -4.96 -3.68 -9.12
CA GLU A 13 -5.09 -2.51 -9.98
C GLU A 13 -6.49 -1.90 -9.85
N SER A 14 -6.57 -0.58 -9.70
CA SER A 14 -7.84 0.16 -9.61
C SER A 14 -8.15 0.92 -10.89
N VAL A 15 -9.42 1.30 -11.05
CA VAL A 15 -9.84 2.18 -12.17
C VAL A 15 -9.04 3.49 -12.17
N ALA A 16 -8.69 4.02 -10.99
CA ALA A 16 -7.85 5.22 -10.91
C ALA A 16 -6.40 4.97 -11.34
N ASN A 17 -5.83 3.78 -11.07
CA ASN A 17 -4.51 3.42 -11.58
C ASN A 17 -4.47 3.42 -13.11
N VAL A 18 -5.49 2.83 -13.74
CA VAL A 18 -5.62 2.82 -15.22
C VAL A 18 -5.76 4.24 -15.77
N ALA A 19 -6.61 5.07 -15.14
CA ALA A 19 -6.82 6.45 -15.56
C ALA A 19 -5.52 7.28 -15.41
N ALA A 20 -4.78 7.09 -14.30
CA ALA A 20 -3.51 7.77 -14.08
C ALA A 20 -2.46 7.39 -15.14
N ALA A 21 -2.31 6.10 -15.45
CA ALA A 21 -1.37 5.65 -16.49
C ALA A 21 -1.73 6.22 -17.85
N ARG A 22 -3.02 6.31 -18.22
CA ARG A 22 -3.47 6.92 -19.46
C ARG A 22 -3.18 8.41 -19.51
N ALA A 23 -3.49 9.16 -18.44
CA ALA A 23 -3.25 10.58 -18.37
C ALA A 23 -1.74 10.92 -18.45
N GLU A 24 -0.89 10.15 -17.76
CA GLU A 24 0.57 10.30 -17.85
C GLU A 24 1.07 10.02 -19.27
N ALA A 25 0.59 8.97 -19.93
CA ALA A 25 0.98 8.62 -21.31
C ALA A 25 0.50 9.67 -22.35
N ALA A 26 -0.65 10.31 -22.10
CA ALA A 26 -1.19 11.36 -22.95
C ALA A 26 -0.56 12.74 -22.68
N GLY A 27 0.16 12.91 -21.55
CA GLY A 27 0.68 14.20 -21.11
C GLY A 27 -0.42 15.14 -20.58
N ASP A 28 -1.53 14.57 -20.11
CA ASP A 28 -2.63 15.34 -19.55
C ASP A 28 -2.26 15.88 -18.16
N ASP A 29 -2.82 17.04 -17.77
CA ASP A 29 -2.64 17.60 -16.44
C ASP A 29 -3.49 16.90 -15.37
N VAL A 30 -4.63 16.34 -15.75
CA VAL A 30 -5.66 15.83 -14.85
C VAL A 30 -5.93 14.36 -15.13
N ILE A 31 -6.08 13.61 -14.06
CA ILE A 31 -6.52 12.20 -14.09
C ILE A 31 -8.05 12.21 -14.03
N ASP A 32 -8.71 11.74 -15.10
CA ASP A 32 -10.17 11.72 -15.18
C ASP A 32 -10.73 10.51 -14.44
N VAL A 33 -11.16 10.74 -13.20
CA VAL A 33 -11.80 9.74 -12.34
C VAL A 33 -13.08 10.34 -11.76
N GLN A 34 -14.21 9.62 -11.93
CA GLN A 34 -15.54 10.06 -11.52
C GLN A 34 -15.92 9.57 -10.11
N TYR A 35 -14.96 9.06 -9.35
CA TYR A 35 -15.15 8.53 -8.01
C TYR A 35 -14.40 9.39 -6.99
N ARG A 36 -14.94 9.47 -5.79
CA ARG A 36 -14.15 9.91 -4.64
C ARG A 36 -13.08 8.85 -4.37
N ASP A 37 -11.86 9.22 -3.99
CA ASP A 37 -10.72 8.27 -3.88
C ASP A 37 -11.05 7.03 -3.02
N ALA A 38 -11.77 7.20 -1.92
CA ALA A 38 -12.20 6.08 -1.07
C ALA A 38 -13.14 5.09 -1.78
N ASP A 39 -13.87 5.53 -2.80
CA ASP A 39 -14.91 4.76 -3.50
C ASP A 39 -14.43 4.22 -4.86
N VAL A 40 -13.16 4.43 -5.22
CA VAL A 40 -12.56 3.91 -6.45
C VAL A 40 -12.53 2.38 -6.42
N PRO A 41 -13.18 1.69 -7.39
CA PRO A 41 -13.21 0.22 -7.46
C PRO A 41 -11.93 -0.34 -8.12
N LEU A 42 -11.78 -1.65 -8.05
CA LEU A 42 -10.81 -2.39 -8.86
C LEU A 42 -11.12 -2.27 -10.35
N SER A 43 -10.08 -2.35 -11.18
CA SER A 43 -10.20 -2.62 -12.61
C SER A 43 -10.50 -4.12 -12.85
N PRO A 44 -10.92 -4.51 -14.07
CA PRO A 44 -11.04 -5.93 -14.41
C PRO A 44 -9.74 -6.72 -14.20
N LEU A 45 -8.58 -6.11 -14.48
CA LEU A 45 -7.28 -6.71 -14.20
C LEU A 45 -7.04 -6.83 -12.71
N GLY A 46 -7.37 -5.80 -11.90
CA GLY A 46 -7.23 -5.86 -10.45
C GLY A 46 -8.10 -6.93 -9.79
N GLU A 47 -9.27 -7.24 -10.37
CA GLU A 47 -10.07 -8.38 -9.92
C GLU A 47 -9.41 -9.73 -10.28
N ALA A 48 -8.78 -9.85 -11.46
CA ALA A 48 -8.01 -11.04 -11.84
C ALA A 48 -6.81 -11.21 -10.93
N GLN A 49 -5.99 -10.18 -10.73
CA GLN A 49 -4.87 -10.17 -9.78
C GLN A 49 -5.30 -10.60 -8.37
N SER A 50 -6.48 -10.13 -7.92
CA SER A 50 -7.00 -10.50 -6.59
C SER A 50 -7.38 -11.97 -6.50
N ARG A 51 -7.88 -12.57 -7.58
CA ARG A 51 -8.17 -14.02 -7.63
C ARG A 51 -6.88 -14.85 -7.57
N SER A 52 -5.87 -14.48 -8.35
CA SER A 52 -4.55 -15.13 -8.33
C SER A 52 -3.89 -15.03 -6.95
N LEU A 53 -3.97 -13.86 -6.31
CA LEU A 53 -3.52 -13.69 -4.93
C LEU A 53 -4.24 -14.66 -3.97
N GLY A 54 -5.53 -14.92 -4.17
CA GLY A 54 -6.29 -15.83 -3.33
C GLY A 54 -5.77 -17.26 -3.36
N GLN A 55 -5.40 -17.77 -4.53
CA GLN A 55 -4.75 -19.09 -4.68
C GLN A 55 -3.40 -19.10 -3.95
N GLU A 56 -2.58 -18.07 -4.13
CA GLU A 56 -1.28 -17.93 -3.45
C GLU A 56 -1.42 -17.92 -1.93
N LEU A 57 -2.41 -17.18 -1.38
CA LEU A 57 -2.66 -17.16 0.05
C LEU A 57 -3.06 -18.53 0.59
N ALA A 58 -3.86 -19.29 -0.14
CA ALA A 58 -4.24 -20.65 0.20
C ALA A 58 -3.05 -21.61 0.13
N ASP A 59 -2.28 -21.56 -0.95
CA ASP A 59 -1.10 -22.42 -1.16
C ASP A 59 -0.02 -22.19 -0.10
N ARG A 60 0.08 -20.96 0.42
CA ARG A 60 1.00 -20.60 1.52
C ARG A 60 0.44 -20.89 2.91
N GLY A 61 -0.76 -21.45 3.02
CA GLY A 61 -1.37 -21.78 4.30
C GLY A 61 -1.64 -20.54 5.16
N ILE A 62 -2.33 -19.54 4.58
CA ILE A 62 -2.63 -18.32 5.33
C ILE A 62 -3.38 -18.60 6.63
N ASP A 63 -4.23 -19.61 6.65
CA ASP A 63 -5.10 -20.03 7.76
C ASP A 63 -4.56 -21.23 8.58
N ASP A 64 -3.30 -21.66 8.36
CA ASP A 64 -2.65 -22.70 9.16
C ASP A 64 -2.47 -22.29 10.63
N VAL A 65 -2.57 -21.03 10.94
CA VAL A 65 -2.48 -20.44 12.27
C VAL A 65 -3.64 -19.45 12.50
N PRO A 66 -3.97 -19.09 13.75
CA PRO A 66 -5.00 -18.09 14.01
C PRO A 66 -4.69 -16.73 13.35
N VAL A 67 -5.63 -16.24 12.54
CA VAL A 67 -5.49 -15.04 11.70
C VAL A 67 -6.45 -13.94 12.15
N ALA A 68 -5.99 -12.69 12.12
CA ALA A 68 -6.83 -11.49 12.09
C ALA A 68 -6.65 -10.74 10.77
N LEU A 69 -7.69 -10.05 10.33
CA LEU A 69 -7.70 -9.29 9.08
C LEU A 69 -7.98 -7.81 9.36
N TRP A 70 -7.01 -6.93 9.07
CA TRP A 70 -7.18 -5.49 9.13
C TRP A 70 -7.17 -4.90 7.73
N VAL A 71 -8.15 -4.05 7.42
CA VAL A 71 -8.38 -3.59 6.05
C VAL A 71 -8.55 -2.08 6.01
N SER A 72 -7.97 -1.45 5.00
CA SER A 72 -8.26 -0.07 4.66
C SER A 72 -9.76 0.15 4.44
N PRO A 73 -10.32 1.32 4.82
CA PRO A 73 -11.70 1.67 4.52
C PRO A 73 -11.96 1.85 3.01
N TYR A 74 -10.93 1.93 2.17
CA TYR A 74 -11.04 2.18 0.74
C TYR A 74 -11.53 0.95 -0.02
N LEU A 75 -12.48 1.18 -0.95
CA LEU A 75 -13.20 0.13 -1.66
C LEU A 75 -12.27 -0.87 -2.37
N ARG A 76 -11.24 -0.38 -3.07
CA ARG A 76 -10.26 -1.21 -3.79
C ARG A 76 -9.55 -2.21 -2.90
N ALA A 77 -9.17 -1.82 -1.67
CA ALA A 77 -8.53 -2.72 -0.72
C ALA A 77 -9.50 -3.77 -0.16
N GLN A 78 -10.74 -3.36 0.13
CA GLN A 78 -11.80 -4.26 0.58
C GLN A 78 -12.19 -5.28 -0.51
N GLN A 79 -12.30 -4.83 -1.77
CA GLN A 79 -12.57 -5.71 -2.90
C GLN A 79 -11.45 -6.72 -3.10
N THR A 80 -10.18 -6.28 -3.06
CA THR A 80 -9.01 -7.15 -3.22
C THR A 80 -9.06 -8.33 -2.26
N ILE A 81 -9.15 -8.05 -0.95
CA ILE A 81 -9.06 -9.13 0.02
C ILE A 81 -10.31 -10.02 0.01
N ARG A 82 -11.50 -9.46 -0.21
CA ARG A 82 -12.72 -10.25 -0.35
C ARG A 82 -12.61 -11.21 -1.54
N THR A 83 -12.25 -10.70 -2.73
CA THR A 83 -12.09 -11.51 -3.94
C THR A 83 -10.99 -12.58 -3.75
N ALA A 84 -9.90 -12.24 -3.07
CA ALA A 84 -8.84 -13.19 -2.77
C ALA A 84 -9.32 -14.32 -1.85
N LEU A 85 -9.99 -14.01 -0.74
CA LEU A 85 -10.52 -15.03 0.18
C LEU A 85 -11.54 -15.95 -0.51
N GLU A 86 -12.45 -15.38 -1.30
CA GLU A 86 -13.44 -16.13 -2.08
C GLU A 86 -12.77 -17.09 -3.09
N ALA A 87 -11.79 -16.60 -3.85
CA ALA A 87 -11.08 -17.39 -4.88
C ALA A 87 -10.20 -18.48 -4.28
N GLY A 88 -9.55 -18.25 -3.12
CA GLY A 88 -8.76 -19.22 -2.40
C GLY A 88 -9.59 -20.23 -1.60
N GLY A 89 -10.92 -20.08 -1.56
CA GLY A 89 -11.79 -20.94 -0.72
C GLY A 89 -11.53 -20.77 0.78
N LEU A 90 -11.00 -19.61 1.18
CA LEU A 90 -10.59 -19.31 2.54
C LEU A 90 -11.75 -18.70 3.35
N ALA A 91 -11.86 -19.10 4.62
CA ALA A 91 -12.82 -18.47 5.51
C ALA A 91 -12.39 -17.01 5.80
N GLU A 92 -13.34 -16.08 5.85
CA GLU A 92 -13.04 -14.70 6.23
C GLU A 92 -12.73 -14.64 7.73
N PRO A 93 -11.50 -14.22 8.15
CA PRO A 93 -11.16 -14.03 9.55
C PRO A 93 -11.95 -12.86 10.16
N GLU A 94 -11.87 -12.69 11.49
CA GLU A 94 -12.39 -11.48 12.13
C GLU A 94 -11.79 -10.23 11.47
N ARG A 95 -12.66 -9.43 10.85
CA ARG A 95 -12.25 -8.27 10.07
C ARG A 95 -12.41 -6.97 10.86
N ARG A 96 -11.33 -6.19 10.91
CA ARG A 96 -11.31 -4.82 11.39
C ARG A 96 -11.05 -3.88 10.21
N VAL A 97 -11.96 -2.93 9.97
CA VAL A 97 -11.70 -1.80 9.08
C VAL A 97 -11.08 -0.69 9.92
N ASP A 98 -9.89 -0.20 9.51
CA ASP A 98 -9.13 0.79 10.26
C ASP A 98 -8.75 1.98 9.37
N GLU A 99 -9.18 3.19 9.74
CA GLU A 99 -8.93 4.42 8.99
C GLU A 99 -7.43 4.77 8.92
N ARG A 100 -6.61 4.25 9.81
CA ARG A 100 -5.15 4.43 9.77
C ARG A 100 -4.48 3.66 8.62
N LEU A 101 -5.23 2.76 7.96
CA LEU A 101 -4.80 2.03 6.76
C LEU A 101 -5.24 2.69 5.45
N ARG A 102 -5.95 3.85 5.49
CA ARG A 102 -6.31 4.59 4.28
C ARG A 102 -5.07 4.96 3.45
N ASP A 103 -5.24 5.21 2.18
CA ASP A 103 -4.14 5.69 1.35
C ASP A 103 -3.61 7.04 1.85
N ARG A 104 -2.46 7.45 1.33
CA ARG A 104 -1.89 8.78 1.61
C ARG A 104 -2.73 9.85 0.94
N GLU A 105 -3.22 10.80 1.71
CA GLU A 105 -3.94 11.95 1.18
C GLU A 105 -3.01 12.88 0.38
N LEU A 106 -3.39 13.19 -0.85
CA LEU A 106 -2.62 14.09 -1.72
C LEU A 106 -3.13 15.55 -1.68
N GLY A 107 -4.28 15.79 -1.04
CA GLY A 107 -4.85 17.14 -0.86
C GLY A 107 -5.07 17.85 -2.20
N VAL A 108 -4.59 19.09 -2.32
CA VAL A 108 -4.74 19.90 -3.56
C VAL A 108 -4.05 19.29 -4.79
N LEU A 109 -3.23 18.29 -4.60
CA LEU A 109 -2.52 17.58 -5.67
C LEU A 109 -3.23 16.32 -6.12
N ASP A 110 -4.37 15.98 -5.52
CA ASP A 110 -5.16 14.82 -5.90
C ASP A 110 -5.65 14.95 -7.35
N LEU A 111 -5.76 13.80 -8.04
CA LEU A 111 -6.15 13.71 -9.45
C LEU A 111 -5.30 14.56 -10.42
N LEU A 112 -4.06 14.90 -10.06
CA LEU A 112 -3.12 15.57 -10.96
C LEU A 112 -1.98 14.62 -11.33
N THR A 113 -1.60 14.65 -12.61
CA THR A 113 -0.36 14.06 -13.08
C THR A 113 0.85 14.88 -12.60
N LEU A 114 2.07 14.36 -12.75
CA LEU A 114 3.27 15.14 -12.45
C LEU A 114 3.32 16.43 -13.27
N GLN A 115 2.95 16.37 -14.56
CA GLN A 115 2.85 17.55 -15.44
C GLN A 115 1.79 18.53 -14.92
N GLY A 116 0.63 18.03 -14.49
CA GLY A 116 -0.44 18.86 -13.93
C GLY A 116 -0.02 19.58 -12.66
N VAL A 117 0.76 18.93 -11.79
CA VAL A 117 1.33 19.60 -10.61
C VAL A 117 2.28 20.72 -11.00
N ARG A 118 3.21 20.46 -11.92
CA ARG A 118 4.16 21.47 -12.42
C ARG A 118 3.45 22.68 -13.03
N ASN A 119 2.37 22.44 -13.76
CA ASN A 119 1.61 23.49 -14.44
C ASN A 119 0.73 24.29 -13.48
N ARG A 120 0.03 23.63 -12.55
CA ARG A 120 -1.00 24.25 -11.71
C ARG A 120 -0.49 24.66 -10.33
N TYR A 121 0.48 23.94 -9.78
CA TYR A 121 1.02 24.12 -8.43
C TYR A 121 2.56 24.12 -8.42
N PRO A 122 3.22 25.02 -9.20
CA PRO A 122 4.69 25.04 -9.28
C PRO A 122 5.36 25.33 -7.92
N ASP A 123 4.64 25.99 -7.00
CA ASP A 123 5.13 26.23 -5.64
C ASP A 123 5.18 24.93 -4.81
N GLU A 124 4.20 24.06 -4.96
CA GLU A 124 4.21 22.74 -4.29
C GLU A 124 5.35 21.86 -4.83
N GLU A 125 5.62 21.90 -6.13
CA GLU A 125 6.77 21.19 -6.71
C GLU A 125 8.10 21.73 -6.14
N ARG A 126 8.29 23.06 -6.04
CA ARG A 126 9.48 23.65 -5.42
C ARG A 126 9.60 23.29 -3.93
N ARG A 127 8.49 23.28 -3.19
CA ARG A 127 8.48 22.86 -1.78
C ARG A 127 8.88 21.39 -1.63
N ARG A 128 8.40 20.51 -2.53
CA ARG A 128 8.76 19.10 -2.53
C ARG A 128 10.24 18.89 -2.78
N GLN A 129 10.82 19.62 -3.74
CA GLN A 129 12.26 19.57 -4.02
C GLN A 129 13.10 20.04 -2.83
N TRP A 130 12.60 21.05 -2.09
CA TRP A 130 13.30 21.57 -0.91
C TRP A 130 13.18 20.66 0.32
N LEU A 131 11.99 20.13 0.60
CA LEU A 131 11.71 19.35 1.80
C LEU A 131 12.01 17.85 1.65
N GLY A 132 12.12 17.36 0.42
CA GLY A 132 12.19 15.94 0.12
C GLY A 132 10.83 15.25 0.22
N LYS A 133 10.74 14.04 -0.34
CA LYS A 133 9.50 13.23 -0.38
C LYS A 133 8.98 12.90 1.02
N TYR A 134 9.87 12.67 1.97
CA TYR A 134 9.52 12.24 3.32
C TYR A 134 8.76 13.32 4.10
N TYR A 135 9.22 14.58 4.03
CA TYR A 135 8.61 15.68 4.79
C TYR A 135 7.66 16.56 3.98
N HIS A 136 7.65 16.46 2.65
CA HIS A 136 6.73 17.27 1.86
C HIS A 136 5.27 16.87 2.12
N ARG A 137 4.51 17.83 2.66
CA ARG A 137 3.07 17.75 2.89
C ARG A 137 2.36 18.69 1.93
N PRO A 138 1.61 18.16 0.92
CA PRO A 138 0.75 19.01 0.11
C PRO A 138 -0.32 19.70 0.96
N ALA A 139 -0.80 20.86 0.53
CA ALA A 139 -1.90 21.52 1.23
C ALA A 139 -3.13 20.60 1.28
N GLY A 140 -3.65 20.35 2.49
CA GLY A 140 -4.76 19.41 2.73
C GLY A 140 -4.41 17.94 2.63
N GLY A 141 -3.12 17.59 2.47
CA GLY A 141 -2.66 16.21 2.35
C GLY A 141 -1.74 15.76 3.49
N GLU A 142 -1.11 14.59 3.32
CA GLU A 142 -0.17 13.96 4.25
C GLU A 142 1.24 13.90 3.65
N SER A 143 2.26 14.11 4.47
CA SER A 143 3.64 13.70 4.19
C SER A 143 3.81 12.20 4.48
N TRP A 144 4.94 11.60 4.06
CA TRP A 144 5.30 10.26 4.51
C TRP A 144 5.50 10.19 6.03
N ALA A 145 6.05 11.25 6.63
CA ALA A 145 6.18 11.35 8.09
C ALA A 145 4.82 11.30 8.81
N ASP A 146 3.77 11.92 8.24
CA ASP A 146 2.41 11.82 8.82
C ASP A 146 1.86 10.41 8.74
N VAL A 147 2.04 9.73 7.61
CA VAL A 147 1.63 8.33 7.45
C VAL A 147 2.39 7.43 8.43
N VAL A 148 3.70 7.62 8.60
CA VAL A 148 4.51 6.89 9.61
C VAL A 148 3.94 7.07 11.01
N LEU A 149 3.52 8.28 11.40
CA LEU A 149 2.94 8.51 12.73
C LEU A 149 1.66 7.70 12.95
N ARG A 150 0.73 7.66 11.97
CA ARG A 150 -0.48 6.85 12.11
C ARG A 150 -0.21 5.35 12.07
N LEU A 151 0.80 4.90 11.32
CA LEU A 151 1.21 3.50 11.28
C LEU A 151 1.89 3.05 12.57
N ARG A 152 2.71 3.90 13.22
CA ARG A 152 3.24 3.61 14.57
C ARG A 152 2.11 3.42 15.58
N SER A 153 1.07 4.24 15.52
CA SER A 153 -0.12 4.07 16.36
C SER A 153 -0.87 2.76 16.06
N LEU A 154 -0.99 2.38 14.79
CA LEU A 154 -1.59 1.11 14.38
C LEU A 154 -0.78 -0.09 14.88
N LEU A 155 0.55 -0.07 14.69
CA LEU A 155 1.44 -1.15 15.11
C LEU A 155 1.50 -1.32 16.64
N ALA A 156 1.30 -0.25 17.42
CA ALA A 156 1.15 -0.36 18.86
C ALA A 156 -0.11 -1.14 19.28
N ASP A 157 -1.16 -1.17 18.44
CA ASP A 157 -2.33 -2.01 18.68
C ASP A 157 -2.06 -3.49 18.36
N VAL A 158 -1.16 -3.79 17.43
CA VAL A 158 -0.81 -5.17 17.03
C VAL A 158 -0.30 -5.98 18.24
N ASP A 159 0.47 -5.34 19.12
CA ASP A 159 0.99 -5.99 20.34
C ASP A 159 -0.10 -6.31 21.37
N ARG A 160 -1.30 -5.76 21.21
CA ARG A 160 -2.45 -5.99 22.09
C ARG A 160 -3.43 -7.04 21.54
N VAL A 161 -3.21 -7.52 20.31
CA VAL A 161 -4.05 -8.55 19.71
C VAL A 161 -3.73 -9.89 20.36
N GLU A 162 -4.72 -10.48 21.03
CA GLU A 162 -4.58 -11.76 21.71
C GLU A 162 -5.17 -12.91 20.87
N GLY A 163 -4.60 -14.09 21.00
CA GLY A 163 -5.12 -15.30 20.37
C GLY A 163 -4.83 -15.39 18.86
N VAL A 164 -4.10 -14.43 18.28
CA VAL A 164 -3.73 -14.34 16.86
C VAL A 164 -2.23 -14.47 16.73
N GLU A 165 -1.81 -15.23 15.71
CA GLU A 165 -0.40 -15.39 15.36
C GLU A 165 -0.03 -14.64 14.08
N ARG A 166 -0.97 -14.56 13.12
CA ARG A 166 -0.80 -13.89 11.84
C ARG A 166 -1.79 -12.74 11.67
N LEU A 167 -1.29 -11.55 11.35
CA LEU A 167 -2.08 -10.40 10.96
C LEU A 167 -1.98 -10.19 9.45
N VAL A 168 -3.10 -10.26 8.75
CA VAL A 168 -3.21 -9.87 7.33
C VAL A 168 -3.70 -8.43 7.26
N VAL A 169 -3.01 -7.62 6.46
CA VAL A 169 -3.33 -6.20 6.26
C VAL A 169 -3.53 -5.93 4.77
N ALA A 170 -4.72 -5.51 4.36
CA ALA A 170 -4.98 -5.08 3.00
C ALA A 170 -5.00 -3.54 2.91
N ALA A 171 -4.08 -2.96 2.14
CA ALA A 171 -3.86 -1.52 2.10
C ALA A 171 -3.30 -1.03 0.75
N HIS A 172 -2.40 -0.05 0.77
CA HIS A 172 -1.92 0.73 -0.36
C HIS A 172 -0.38 0.75 -0.39
N ASP A 173 0.23 1.15 -1.51
CA ASP A 173 1.68 1.14 -1.71
C ASP A 173 2.44 1.90 -0.62
N ALA A 174 2.04 3.14 -0.34
CA ALA A 174 2.68 3.95 0.71
C ALA A 174 2.52 3.32 2.11
N VAL A 175 1.36 2.70 2.38
CA VAL A 175 1.11 2.03 3.66
C VAL A 175 1.99 0.80 3.82
N VAL A 176 2.10 -0.04 2.78
CA VAL A 176 2.99 -1.22 2.80
C VAL A 176 4.44 -0.79 2.99
N MET A 177 4.94 0.12 2.14
CA MET A 177 6.32 0.63 2.19
C MET A 177 6.66 1.19 3.58
N LEU A 178 5.80 2.04 4.13
CA LEU A 178 6.06 2.71 5.40
C LEU A 178 5.83 1.81 6.61
N THR A 179 4.98 0.78 6.50
CA THR A 179 4.87 -0.25 7.54
C THR A 179 6.17 -1.05 7.64
N VAL A 180 6.75 -1.44 6.51
CA VAL A 180 8.08 -2.10 6.47
C VAL A 180 9.13 -1.19 7.10
N ALA A 181 9.15 0.11 6.74
CA ALA A 181 10.11 1.06 7.30
C ALA A 181 10.00 1.20 8.82
N VAL A 182 8.77 1.25 9.37
CA VAL A 182 8.55 1.33 10.82
C VAL A 182 8.95 0.03 11.51
N CYS A 183 8.60 -1.12 10.95
CA CYS A 183 8.93 -2.42 11.53
C CYS A 183 10.45 -2.69 11.57
N LEU A 184 11.17 -2.24 10.54
CA LEU A 184 12.63 -2.42 10.44
C LEU A 184 13.43 -1.26 11.06
N ASP A 185 12.74 -0.27 11.64
CA ASP A 185 13.34 0.93 12.24
C ASP A 185 14.28 1.68 11.27
N LEU A 186 13.85 1.81 9.99
CA LEU A 186 14.64 2.50 8.98
C LEU A 186 14.64 4.02 9.23
N ASP A 187 15.81 4.62 9.19
CA ASP A 187 15.93 6.07 9.14
C ASP A 187 15.52 6.63 7.75
N GLU A 188 15.37 7.96 7.64
CA GLU A 188 14.93 8.59 6.41
C GLU A 188 15.84 8.28 5.21
N PRO A 189 17.20 8.41 5.28
CA PRO A 189 18.08 8.11 4.16
C PRO A 189 17.94 6.66 3.68
N THR A 190 17.93 5.71 4.60
CA THR A 190 17.79 4.27 4.29
C THR A 190 16.43 3.97 3.67
N LEU A 191 15.35 4.57 4.20
CA LEU A 191 14.01 4.43 3.62
C LEU A 191 13.94 5.00 2.20
N MET A 192 14.54 6.19 1.97
CA MET A 192 14.54 6.80 0.63
C MET A 192 15.32 5.97 -0.38
N ASP A 193 16.45 5.41 0.01
CA ASP A 193 17.24 4.50 -0.82
C ASP A 193 16.48 3.20 -1.13
N PHE A 194 15.83 2.62 -0.13
CA PHE A 194 14.98 1.44 -0.29
C PHE A 194 13.83 1.71 -1.26
N ALA A 195 13.08 2.80 -1.05
CA ALA A 195 11.93 3.16 -1.88
C ALA A 195 12.29 3.56 -3.32
N ARG A 196 13.55 3.95 -3.59
CA ARG A 196 14.03 4.24 -4.94
C ARG A 196 14.24 2.98 -5.76
N THR A 197 14.61 1.88 -5.11
CA THR A 197 14.97 0.62 -5.77
C THR A 197 13.88 -0.45 -5.66
N HIS A 198 12.88 -0.24 -4.82
CA HIS A 198 11.81 -1.21 -4.55
C HIS A 198 10.45 -0.56 -4.74
N ALA A 199 9.66 -1.10 -5.66
CA ALA A 199 8.25 -0.74 -5.83
C ALA A 199 7.36 -1.77 -5.13
N VAL A 200 6.20 -1.32 -4.66
CA VAL A 200 5.15 -2.22 -4.18
C VAL A 200 4.18 -2.42 -5.35
N ALA A 201 4.14 -3.60 -5.96
CA ALA A 201 3.25 -3.91 -7.08
C ALA A 201 1.80 -4.11 -6.62
N ASN A 202 0.83 -3.92 -7.54
CA ASN A 202 -0.58 -4.23 -7.26
C ASN A 202 -0.77 -5.72 -6.94
N ALA A 203 -1.66 -6.02 -6.01
CA ALA A 203 -1.92 -7.37 -5.49
C ALA A 203 -0.67 -8.12 -4.96
N SER A 204 0.44 -7.41 -4.71
CA SER A 204 1.64 -8.01 -4.15
C SER A 204 1.48 -8.38 -2.68
N LEU A 205 2.26 -9.37 -2.24
CA LEU A 205 2.39 -9.81 -0.86
C LEU A 205 3.75 -9.41 -0.30
N THR A 206 3.76 -8.77 0.88
CA THR A 206 4.96 -8.47 1.67
C THR A 206 4.83 -9.14 3.02
N ARG A 207 5.87 -9.82 3.49
CA ARG A 207 5.84 -10.59 4.73
C ARG A 207 6.89 -10.11 5.71
N LEU A 208 6.44 -9.84 6.92
CA LEU A 208 7.26 -9.50 8.07
C LEU A 208 7.10 -10.57 9.15
N ARG A 209 8.18 -10.89 9.85
CA ARG A 209 8.19 -11.88 10.94
C ARG A 209 8.96 -11.35 12.15
N ARG A 210 8.58 -11.80 13.33
CA ARG A 210 9.32 -11.64 14.58
C ARG A 210 9.15 -12.85 15.49
N ASP A 211 10.09 -13.07 16.42
CA ASP A 211 10.07 -14.23 17.32
C ASP A 211 9.17 -14.05 18.57
N GLY A 212 8.52 -12.90 18.72
CA GLY A 212 7.61 -12.62 19.84
C GLY A 212 7.41 -11.13 20.08
N VAL A 213 6.55 -10.78 21.04
CA VAL A 213 6.29 -9.38 21.40
C VAL A 213 7.57 -8.70 21.86
N GLY A 214 7.84 -7.53 21.30
CA GLY A 214 9.05 -6.75 21.60
C GLY A 214 10.32 -7.22 20.87
N ALA A 215 10.28 -8.37 20.17
CA ALA A 215 11.37 -8.76 19.28
C ALA A 215 11.39 -7.88 18.02
N PRO A 216 12.57 -7.64 17.43
CA PRO A 216 12.67 -6.90 16.17
C PRO A 216 11.97 -7.66 15.05
N TRP A 217 11.37 -6.91 14.12
CA TRP A 217 10.81 -7.47 12.89
C TRP A 217 11.91 -7.73 11.87
N SER A 218 11.77 -8.80 11.11
CA SER A 218 12.55 -9.10 9.90
C SER A 218 11.66 -9.07 8.67
N LEU A 219 12.21 -8.63 7.55
CA LEU A 219 11.56 -8.68 6.25
C LEU A 219 11.88 -10.03 5.60
N GLU A 220 10.88 -10.89 5.47
CA GLU A 220 11.02 -12.21 4.85
C GLU A 220 10.86 -12.12 3.32
N GLU A 221 9.95 -11.27 2.86
CA GLU A 221 9.60 -11.12 1.46
C GLU A 221 9.04 -9.73 1.21
N PHE A 222 9.42 -9.08 0.11
CA PHE A 222 8.94 -7.76 -0.26
C PHE A 222 8.28 -7.76 -1.63
N SER A 223 7.03 -7.29 -1.70
CA SER A 223 6.30 -7.07 -2.95
C SER A 223 6.30 -8.28 -3.90
N SER A 224 6.12 -9.49 -3.35
CA SER A 224 6.06 -10.72 -4.14
C SER A 224 4.85 -10.74 -5.05
N VAL A 225 5.07 -11.10 -6.31
CA VAL A 225 4.08 -11.21 -7.37
C VAL A 225 4.17 -12.55 -8.11
N GLY A 226 4.81 -13.55 -7.52
CA GLY A 226 5.02 -14.85 -8.14
C GLY A 226 3.75 -15.61 -8.54
N HIS A 227 2.59 -15.14 -8.08
CA HIS A 227 1.26 -15.64 -8.42
C HIS A 227 0.61 -14.93 -9.61
N LEU A 228 1.26 -13.91 -10.17
CA LEU A 228 0.79 -13.17 -11.35
C LEU A 228 1.62 -13.55 -12.57
N ASP A 229 0.97 -13.59 -13.72
CA ASP A 229 1.67 -13.68 -14.99
C ASP A 229 2.39 -12.34 -15.29
N ASP A 230 3.46 -12.37 -16.07
CA ASP A 230 4.31 -11.18 -16.34
C ASP A 230 3.52 -9.98 -16.89
N ASP A 231 2.48 -10.22 -17.69
CA ASP A 231 1.60 -9.19 -18.28
C ASP A 231 0.51 -8.69 -17.31
N GLU A 232 0.32 -9.38 -16.20
CA GLU A 232 -0.59 -8.96 -15.12
C GLU A 232 0.11 -8.06 -14.09
N VAL A 233 1.44 -8.06 -14.02
CA VAL A 233 2.17 -7.25 -13.04
C VAL A 233 2.06 -5.76 -13.35
N THR A 234 1.48 -4.99 -12.44
CA THR A 234 1.34 -3.54 -12.56
C THR A 234 1.97 -2.82 -11.37
N GLU A 235 2.77 -1.79 -11.67
CA GLU A 235 3.45 -0.94 -10.70
C GLU A 235 2.95 0.50 -10.85
N HIS A 236 1.75 0.77 -10.38
CA HIS A 236 1.26 2.14 -10.30
C HIS A 236 1.74 2.75 -8.98
N THR A 237 2.99 3.12 -8.93
CA THR A 237 3.53 3.90 -7.83
C THR A 237 3.12 5.35 -8.02
N GLY A 238 2.46 5.92 -7.04
CA GLY A 238 2.07 7.33 -7.10
C GLY A 238 3.29 8.21 -7.38
N ARG A 239 3.27 8.92 -8.51
CA ARG A 239 4.31 9.80 -9.06
C ARG A 239 5.72 9.22 -9.00
N LYS A 240 6.22 8.69 -10.11
CA LYS A 240 7.64 8.35 -10.27
C LYS A 240 8.44 9.61 -9.95
N ASP A 241 9.23 9.54 -8.89
CA ASP A 241 10.13 10.64 -8.55
C ASP A 241 11.19 10.73 -9.64
N ASP A 242 11.26 11.87 -10.33
CA ASP A 242 12.40 12.17 -11.19
C ASP A 242 13.70 12.02 -10.37
N GLU A 243 14.66 11.28 -10.89
CA GLU A 243 15.95 10.91 -10.29
C GLU A 243 16.89 12.11 -9.99
N ARG A 244 16.38 13.29 -9.71
CA ARG A 244 17.17 14.49 -9.47
C ARG A 244 16.83 15.17 -8.16
N VAL A 245 17.17 14.50 -7.06
CA VAL A 245 17.48 15.25 -5.83
C VAL A 245 18.84 14.77 -5.33
N ARG A 246 19.78 15.71 -5.40
CA ARG A 246 21.13 15.59 -4.83
C ARG A 246 21.04 15.60 -3.31
#